data_836411820dc3b9f0d78727d28cb14238
#
_entry.id   836411820dc3b9f0d78727d28cb14238
#
_cell.length_a   1.000
_cell.length_b   1.000
_cell.length_c   1.000
_cell.angle_alpha   90.00
_cell.angle_beta   90.00
_cell.angle_gamma   90.00
#
_symmetry.space_group_name_H-M   'P 1'
#
loop_
_entity.id
_entity.type
_entity.pdbx_description
1 polymer ?
#
loop_
_entity_poly.entity_id
_entity_poly.type
_entity_poly.pdbx_seq_one_letter_code
_entity_poly.pdbx_strand_id
1 'polypeptide(L)'
;MGAVALNAKILGKGPDLIILHGLLGSLDNWMTVANQISDSYRVHLIDLRNHGRSPHTDEMNYRLMAEDVLQHCRTHGLNNVFLAGHSMGGKVVLEILRDQGGLVRKAMVIDIGSRAYPSEGHSIIFQALQAVDPSIIQSRNQADVLMSEYISDFPVRQFLLKNLERLPTGGFSWKFNLASIQANYGDIASSVVFDQ
;
A
#
# COMPACT_ATOMS: atom_id res chain seq x y z
N MET A 1 -3.77 -18.44 -4.53
CA MET A 1 -2.99 -17.87 -5.68
C MET A 1 -1.54 -17.67 -5.27
N GLY A 2 -0.60 -17.62 -6.22
CA GLY A 2 0.82 -17.35 -5.95
C GLY A 2 1.15 -15.86 -5.85
N ALA A 3 2.47 -15.56 -5.75
CA ALA A 3 2.98 -14.21 -5.80
C ALA A 3 2.66 -13.52 -7.13
N VAL A 4 2.42 -12.21 -7.09
CA VAL A 4 2.16 -11.37 -8.26
C VAL A 4 3.34 -10.44 -8.53
N ALA A 5 3.54 -10.07 -9.80
CA ALA A 5 4.54 -9.08 -10.18
C ALA A 5 4.05 -7.68 -9.83
N LEU A 6 4.69 -7.06 -8.84
CA LEU A 6 4.30 -5.75 -8.35
C LEU A 6 4.80 -4.62 -9.25
N ASN A 7 3.98 -3.57 -9.39
CA ASN A 7 4.43 -2.32 -9.97
C ASN A 7 5.43 -1.64 -9.03
N ALA A 8 6.55 -1.22 -9.58
CA ALA A 8 7.59 -0.54 -8.81
C ALA A 8 8.20 0.62 -9.60
N LYS A 9 8.62 1.64 -8.86
CA LYS A 9 9.46 2.72 -9.38
C LYS A 9 10.80 2.70 -8.67
N ILE A 10 11.86 2.58 -9.46
CA ILE A 10 13.23 2.50 -8.94
C ILE A 10 13.94 3.78 -9.31
N LEU A 11 14.58 4.43 -8.34
CA LEU A 11 15.33 5.66 -8.53
C LEU A 11 16.56 5.70 -7.62
N GLY A 12 17.57 6.46 -8.07
CA GLY A 12 18.81 6.61 -7.32
C GLY A 12 19.80 5.47 -7.54
N LYS A 13 20.83 5.46 -6.71
CA LYS A 13 21.93 4.49 -6.72
C LYS A 13 22.49 4.30 -5.31
N GLY A 14 23.15 3.18 -5.07
CA GLY A 14 23.70 2.82 -3.76
C GLY A 14 23.02 1.57 -3.19
N PRO A 15 23.04 1.37 -1.87
CA PRO A 15 22.36 0.25 -1.22
C PRO A 15 20.85 0.25 -1.48
N ASP A 16 20.25 -0.94 -1.66
CA ASP A 16 18.85 -1.07 -1.95
C ASP A 16 17.97 -0.76 -0.73
N LEU A 17 17.00 0.13 -0.93
CA LEU A 17 15.97 0.47 0.03
C LEU A 17 14.58 0.25 -0.59
N ILE A 18 13.83 -0.67 -0.05
CA ILE A 18 12.44 -0.91 -0.42
C ILE A 18 11.53 -0.13 0.51
N ILE A 19 10.55 0.61 -0.04
CA ILE A 19 9.56 1.36 0.73
C ILE A 19 8.15 0.90 0.36
N LEU A 20 7.38 0.48 1.38
CA LEU A 20 6.02 -0.02 1.28
C LEU A 20 5.03 0.97 1.87
N HIS A 21 3.98 1.30 1.11
CA HIS A 21 2.93 2.23 1.51
C HIS A 21 1.89 1.59 2.45
N GLY A 22 1.05 2.42 3.08
CA GLY A 22 -0.08 2.02 3.91
C GLY A 22 -1.33 1.69 3.10
N LEU A 23 -2.36 1.20 3.80
CA LEU A 23 -3.68 0.89 3.24
C LEU A 23 -4.24 2.10 2.47
N LEU A 24 -4.86 1.85 1.32
CA LEU A 24 -5.42 2.86 0.40
C LEU A 24 -4.38 3.90 -0.08
N GLY A 25 -3.09 3.61 0.08
CA GLY A 25 -1.99 4.39 -0.46
C GLY A 25 -1.47 3.84 -1.79
N SER A 26 -0.36 4.41 -2.24
CA SER A 26 0.41 3.94 -3.40
C SER A 26 1.87 4.38 -3.28
N LEU A 27 2.71 3.91 -4.18
CA LEU A 27 4.11 4.33 -4.27
C LEU A 27 4.28 5.85 -4.40
N ASP A 28 3.28 6.55 -4.97
CA ASP A 28 3.30 8.00 -5.16
C ASP A 28 3.36 8.77 -3.82
N ASN A 29 2.89 8.17 -2.72
CA ASN A 29 2.95 8.78 -1.39
C ASN A 29 4.40 9.00 -0.90
N TRP A 30 5.34 8.22 -1.42
CA TRP A 30 6.73 8.20 -1.00
C TRP A 30 7.69 8.89 -1.98
N MET A 31 7.17 9.41 -3.11
CA MET A 31 8.00 10.02 -4.16
C MET A 31 8.88 11.17 -3.66
N THR A 32 8.34 12.05 -2.81
CA THR A 32 9.11 13.18 -2.26
C THR A 32 10.28 12.71 -1.42
N VAL A 33 10.03 11.76 -0.51
CA VAL A 33 11.09 11.17 0.33
C VAL A 33 12.12 10.45 -0.53
N ALA A 34 11.67 9.62 -1.48
CA ALA A 34 12.56 8.89 -2.35
C ALA A 34 13.49 9.81 -3.16
N ASN A 35 12.98 10.91 -3.70
CA ASN A 35 13.81 11.91 -4.40
C ASN A 35 14.87 12.54 -3.49
N GLN A 36 14.55 12.79 -2.21
CA GLN A 36 15.50 13.39 -1.27
C GLN A 36 16.64 12.45 -0.88
N ILE A 37 16.42 11.14 -0.93
CA ILE A 37 17.42 10.13 -0.49
C ILE A 37 18.04 9.35 -1.65
N SER A 38 17.64 9.63 -2.90
CA SER A 38 18.09 8.90 -4.10
C SER A 38 19.59 9.04 -4.40
N ASP A 39 20.26 10.06 -3.87
CA ASP A 39 21.72 10.18 -3.96
C ASP A 39 22.47 9.16 -3.09
N SER A 40 21.81 8.64 -2.04
CA SER A 40 22.39 7.74 -1.04
C SER A 40 21.89 6.30 -1.15
N TYR A 41 20.70 6.09 -1.74
CA TYR A 41 20.05 4.79 -1.85
C TYR A 41 19.49 4.53 -3.23
N ARG A 42 19.53 3.28 -3.68
CA ARG A 42 18.69 2.81 -4.77
C ARG A 42 17.31 2.47 -4.21
N VAL A 43 16.36 3.39 -4.37
CA VAL A 43 15.04 3.31 -3.74
C VAL A 43 14.06 2.58 -4.64
N HIS A 44 13.45 1.51 -4.13
CA HIS A 44 12.37 0.76 -4.75
C HIS A 44 11.05 1.15 -4.08
N LEU A 45 10.27 2.01 -4.70
CA LEU A 45 8.90 2.31 -4.30
C LEU A 45 7.98 1.29 -4.92
N ILE A 46 7.17 0.61 -4.12
CA ILE A 46 6.34 -0.51 -4.58
C ILE A 46 4.87 -0.22 -4.30
N ASP A 47 4.02 -0.41 -5.31
CA ASP A 47 2.58 -0.58 -5.09
C ASP A 47 2.32 -2.01 -4.62
N LEU A 48 1.74 -2.20 -3.44
CA LEU A 48 1.33 -3.52 -2.95
C LEU A 48 0.13 -4.04 -3.77
N ARG A 49 -0.10 -5.37 -3.78
CA ARG A 49 -1.27 -5.95 -4.46
C ARG A 49 -2.56 -5.20 -4.10
N ASN A 50 -3.50 -5.13 -5.02
CA ASN A 50 -4.75 -4.40 -4.90
C ASN A 50 -4.62 -2.87 -4.76
N HIS A 51 -3.41 -2.30 -4.94
CA HIS A 51 -3.16 -0.87 -4.87
C HIS A 51 -2.37 -0.36 -6.06
N GLY A 52 -2.54 0.93 -6.36
CA GLY A 52 -1.79 1.63 -7.39
C GLY A 52 -1.95 1.00 -8.77
N ARG A 53 -0.82 0.62 -9.37
CA ARG A 53 -0.76 -0.08 -10.68
C ARG A 53 -0.40 -1.55 -10.56
N SER A 54 -0.32 -2.07 -9.34
CA SER A 54 -0.10 -3.49 -9.10
C SER A 54 -1.35 -4.31 -9.43
N PRO A 55 -1.21 -5.62 -9.71
CA PRO A 55 -2.33 -6.47 -10.04
C PRO A 55 -3.42 -6.46 -8.97
N HIS A 56 -4.68 -6.46 -9.42
CA HIS A 56 -5.86 -6.67 -8.61
C HIS A 56 -6.13 -8.16 -8.49
N THR A 57 -6.34 -8.63 -7.26
CA THR A 57 -6.59 -10.03 -6.91
C THR A 57 -7.72 -10.12 -5.89
N ASP A 58 -8.37 -11.28 -5.78
CA ASP A 58 -9.43 -11.48 -4.80
C ASP A 58 -8.89 -11.69 -3.38
N GLU A 59 -7.66 -12.23 -3.26
CA GLU A 59 -7.03 -12.54 -1.98
C GLU A 59 -6.01 -11.49 -1.58
N MET A 60 -6.07 -11.08 -0.31
CA MET A 60 -5.14 -10.11 0.27
C MET A 60 -4.91 -10.38 1.75
N ASN A 61 -3.69 -10.76 2.11
CA ASN A 61 -3.23 -10.89 3.49
C ASN A 61 -1.73 -10.60 3.58
N TYR A 62 -1.18 -10.51 4.79
CA TYR A 62 0.23 -10.14 4.97
C TYR A 62 1.20 -11.15 4.37
N ARG A 63 0.90 -12.44 4.46
CA ARG A 63 1.73 -13.50 3.88
C ARG A 63 1.83 -13.36 2.36
N LEU A 64 0.72 -13.15 1.67
CA LEU A 64 0.70 -12.96 0.22
C LEU A 64 1.41 -11.67 -0.19
N MET A 65 1.20 -10.57 0.55
CA MET A 65 1.91 -9.31 0.27
C MET A 65 3.42 -9.42 0.52
N ALA A 66 3.85 -10.15 1.54
CA ALA A 66 5.26 -10.43 1.80
C ALA A 66 5.87 -11.26 0.66
N GLU A 67 5.18 -12.31 0.20
CA GLU A 67 5.63 -13.16 -0.92
C GLU A 67 5.79 -12.36 -2.22
N ASP A 68 4.89 -11.40 -2.50
CA ASP A 68 5.02 -10.50 -3.65
C ASP A 68 6.29 -9.66 -3.57
N VAL A 69 6.57 -9.07 -2.40
CA VAL A 69 7.78 -8.26 -2.17
C VAL A 69 9.04 -9.14 -2.29
N LEU A 70 9.02 -10.36 -1.75
CA LEU A 70 10.11 -11.32 -1.90
C LEU A 70 10.31 -11.72 -3.36
N GLN A 71 9.23 -11.87 -4.13
CA GLN A 71 9.31 -12.10 -5.58
C GLN A 71 9.96 -10.90 -6.30
N HIS A 72 9.62 -9.66 -5.92
CA HIS A 72 10.30 -8.47 -6.43
C HIS A 72 11.81 -8.52 -6.11
N CYS A 73 12.19 -8.88 -4.89
CA CYS A 73 13.60 -9.04 -4.52
C CYS A 73 14.30 -10.08 -5.40
N ARG A 74 13.71 -11.26 -5.60
CA ARG A 74 14.27 -12.31 -6.47
C ARG A 74 14.46 -11.82 -7.91
N THR A 75 13.43 -11.17 -8.46
CA THR A 75 13.44 -10.68 -9.85
C THR A 75 14.54 -9.64 -10.10
N HIS A 76 14.85 -8.82 -9.08
CA HIS A 76 15.87 -7.77 -9.19
C HIS A 76 17.24 -8.15 -8.59
N GLY A 77 17.42 -9.41 -8.16
CA GLY A 77 18.65 -9.90 -7.55
C GLY A 77 19.02 -9.18 -6.25
N LEU A 78 18.03 -8.72 -5.49
CA LEU A 78 18.26 -7.94 -4.27
C LEU A 78 18.62 -8.85 -3.11
N ASN A 79 19.69 -8.47 -2.41
CA ASN A 79 20.15 -9.12 -1.17
C ASN A 79 20.61 -8.05 -0.19
N ASN A 80 20.47 -8.31 1.10
CA ASN A 80 20.94 -7.41 2.15
C ASN A 80 20.32 -6.01 2.04
N VAL A 81 18.98 -5.95 1.87
CA VAL A 81 18.22 -4.74 1.63
C VAL A 81 17.88 -3.97 2.91
N PHE A 82 17.71 -2.65 2.78
CA PHE A 82 16.96 -1.86 3.75
C PHE A 82 15.48 -1.97 3.39
N LEU A 83 14.62 -2.13 4.39
CA LEU A 83 13.19 -2.32 4.20
C LEU A 83 12.40 -1.39 5.11
N ALA A 84 11.60 -0.50 4.54
CA ALA A 84 10.75 0.43 5.26
C ALA A 84 9.27 0.19 4.91
N GLY A 85 8.39 0.26 5.89
CA GLY A 85 6.96 0.12 5.67
C GLY A 85 6.15 0.98 6.61
N HIS A 86 5.14 1.66 6.06
CA HIS A 86 4.21 2.48 6.80
C HIS A 86 2.88 1.75 6.99
N SER A 87 2.34 1.76 8.22
CA SER A 87 1.04 1.18 8.55
C SER A 87 0.93 -0.27 8.02
N MET A 88 -0.01 -0.58 7.13
CA MET A 88 -0.13 -1.90 6.47
C MET A 88 1.23 -2.38 5.90
N GLY A 89 1.96 -1.52 5.19
CA GLY A 89 3.30 -1.84 4.68
C GLY A 89 4.29 -2.19 5.79
N GLY A 90 4.15 -1.60 6.98
CA GLY A 90 4.93 -1.95 8.16
C GLY A 90 4.67 -3.37 8.66
N LYS A 91 3.42 -3.84 8.60
CA LYS A 91 3.09 -5.24 8.90
C LYS A 91 3.62 -6.21 7.85
N VAL A 92 3.64 -5.81 6.56
CA VAL A 92 4.33 -6.60 5.52
C VAL A 92 5.82 -6.73 5.82
N VAL A 93 6.47 -5.64 6.29
CA VAL A 93 7.87 -5.70 6.76
C VAL A 93 8.03 -6.70 7.89
N LEU A 94 7.15 -6.67 8.90
CA LEU A 94 7.19 -7.63 10.01
C LEU A 94 7.01 -9.07 9.54
N GLU A 95 6.11 -9.32 8.60
CA GLU A 95 5.90 -10.64 8.01
C GLU A 95 7.16 -11.17 7.30
N ILE A 96 7.84 -10.30 6.52
CA ILE A 96 9.12 -10.64 5.86
C ILE A 96 10.21 -10.95 6.90
N LEU A 97 10.30 -10.15 7.96
CA LEU A 97 11.29 -10.37 9.02
C LEU A 97 11.09 -11.70 9.75
N ARG A 98 9.84 -12.11 9.96
CA ARG A 98 9.51 -13.38 10.60
C ARG A 98 10.07 -14.57 9.80
N ASP A 99 9.86 -14.57 8.49
CA ASP A 99 10.13 -15.73 7.65
C ASP A 99 11.47 -15.65 6.89
N GLN A 100 11.94 -14.44 6.57
CA GLN A 100 13.09 -14.19 5.70
C GLN A 100 14.01 -13.06 6.24
N GLY A 101 14.19 -12.99 7.55
CA GLY A 101 15.00 -11.94 8.19
C GLY A 101 16.43 -11.83 7.67
N GLY A 102 17.02 -12.93 7.17
CA GLY A 102 18.37 -12.95 6.58
C GLY A 102 18.52 -12.11 5.30
N LEU A 103 17.45 -11.78 4.60
CA LEU A 103 17.43 -10.87 3.45
C LEU A 103 17.58 -9.40 3.87
N VAL A 104 17.13 -9.06 5.08
CA VAL A 104 16.96 -7.68 5.53
C VAL A 104 18.16 -7.21 6.36
N ARG A 105 18.85 -6.19 5.86
CA ARG A 105 19.97 -5.55 6.57
C ARG A 105 19.50 -4.73 7.78
N LYS A 106 18.47 -3.90 7.56
CA LYS A 106 17.78 -3.11 8.59
C LYS A 106 16.34 -2.91 8.17
N ALA A 107 15.44 -2.88 9.13
CA ALA A 107 14.04 -2.59 8.92
C ALA A 107 13.58 -1.34 9.65
N MET A 108 12.62 -0.63 9.06
CA MET A 108 11.92 0.49 9.65
C MET A 108 10.42 0.23 9.55
N VAL A 109 9.77 0.09 10.69
CA VAL A 109 8.31 -0.04 10.81
C VAL A 109 7.77 1.30 11.31
N ILE A 110 6.91 1.94 10.51
CA ILE A 110 6.47 3.32 10.71
C ILE A 110 4.98 3.30 11.05
N ASP A 111 4.63 3.87 12.22
CA ASP A 111 3.27 4.14 12.69
C ASP A 111 2.36 2.90 12.74
N ILE A 112 2.90 1.76 13.16
CA ILE A 112 2.17 0.51 13.34
C ILE A 112 2.88 -0.43 14.31
N GLY A 113 2.13 -1.25 15.04
CA GLY A 113 2.65 -2.36 15.83
C GLY A 113 2.26 -3.73 15.25
N SER A 114 2.82 -4.80 15.81
CA SER A 114 2.52 -6.19 15.40
C SER A 114 1.13 -6.66 15.84
N ARG A 115 0.50 -6.01 16.83
CA ARG A 115 -0.82 -6.39 17.39
C ARG A 115 -1.94 -6.29 16.35
N ALA A 116 -3.06 -6.96 16.62
CA ALA A 116 -4.31 -6.74 15.90
C ALA A 116 -4.88 -5.34 16.19
N TYR A 117 -5.63 -4.81 15.25
CA TYR A 117 -6.37 -3.55 15.33
C TYR A 117 -7.88 -3.84 15.20
N PRO A 118 -8.76 -2.96 15.72
CA PRO A 118 -10.20 -3.15 15.56
C PRO A 118 -10.60 -3.24 14.08
N SER A 119 -11.44 -4.23 13.77
CA SER A 119 -11.92 -4.45 12.38
C SER A 119 -12.83 -3.31 11.88
N GLU A 120 -13.39 -2.52 12.79
CA GLU A 120 -14.24 -1.37 12.46
C GLU A 120 -13.44 -0.07 12.20
N GLY A 121 -12.12 -0.08 12.41
CA GLY A 121 -11.28 1.12 12.39
C GLY A 121 -11.32 1.93 11.10
N HIS A 122 -11.68 1.30 9.96
CA HIS A 122 -11.83 1.96 8.67
C HIS A 122 -13.26 1.93 8.12
N SER A 123 -14.27 1.58 8.92
CA SER A 123 -15.66 1.45 8.47
C SER A 123 -16.19 2.74 7.82
N ILE A 124 -15.94 3.90 8.44
CA ILE A 124 -16.35 5.21 7.89
C ILE A 124 -15.63 5.51 6.58
N ILE A 125 -14.34 5.14 6.45
CA ILE A 125 -13.57 5.32 5.22
C ILE A 125 -14.18 4.48 4.10
N PHE A 126 -14.52 3.23 4.37
CA PHE A 126 -15.15 2.35 3.39
C PHE A 126 -16.53 2.87 2.97
N GLN A 127 -17.35 3.37 3.90
CA GLN A 127 -18.64 3.99 3.59
C GLN A 127 -18.45 5.21 2.67
N ALA A 128 -17.50 6.10 2.98
CA ALA A 128 -17.18 7.25 2.15
C ALA A 128 -16.72 6.85 0.74
N LEU A 129 -15.90 5.81 0.61
CA LEU A 129 -15.43 5.33 -0.69
C LEU A 129 -16.57 4.68 -1.51
N GLN A 130 -17.50 3.97 -0.85
CA GLN A 130 -18.67 3.37 -1.51
C GLN A 130 -19.71 4.40 -1.95
N ALA A 131 -19.78 5.56 -1.27
CA ALA A 131 -20.65 6.66 -1.68
C ALA A 131 -20.19 7.32 -3.00
N VAL A 132 -18.95 7.09 -3.42
CA VAL A 132 -18.39 7.60 -4.66
C VAL A 132 -18.40 6.51 -5.73
N ASP A 133 -19.33 6.59 -6.67
CA ASP A 133 -19.27 5.76 -7.88
C ASP A 133 -18.38 6.46 -8.93
N PRO A 134 -17.15 5.95 -9.18
CA PRO A 134 -16.23 6.60 -10.09
C PRO A 134 -16.69 6.60 -11.55
N SER A 135 -17.69 5.75 -11.92
CA SER A 135 -18.21 5.69 -13.28
C SER A 135 -19.13 6.86 -13.62
N ILE A 136 -19.78 7.47 -12.62
CA ILE A 136 -20.79 8.53 -12.83
C ILE A 136 -20.31 9.92 -12.40
N ILE A 137 -19.30 10.04 -11.53
CA ILE A 137 -18.80 11.35 -11.10
C ILE A 137 -18.13 12.08 -12.26
N GLN A 138 -18.27 13.42 -12.25
CA GLN A 138 -17.74 14.31 -13.29
C GLN A 138 -16.40 14.96 -12.89
N SER A 139 -16.09 14.99 -11.59
CA SER A 139 -14.89 15.64 -11.08
C SER A 139 -14.46 15.09 -9.72
N ARG A 140 -13.17 15.29 -9.38
CA ARG A 140 -12.67 15.01 -8.02
C ARG A 140 -13.37 15.86 -6.94
N ASN A 141 -13.77 17.07 -7.29
CA ASN A 141 -14.51 17.93 -6.37
C ASN A 141 -15.89 17.35 -6.01
N GLN A 142 -16.57 16.76 -6.98
CA GLN A 142 -17.83 16.05 -6.70
C GLN A 142 -17.61 14.86 -5.77
N ALA A 143 -16.55 14.09 -6.00
CA ALA A 143 -16.17 13.00 -5.10
C ALA A 143 -15.84 13.51 -3.68
N ASP A 144 -15.10 14.64 -3.54
CA ASP A 144 -14.78 15.25 -2.25
C ASP A 144 -16.06 15.67 -1.49
N VAL A 145 -17.03 16.26 -2.18
CA VAL A 145 -18.32 16.63 -1.59
C VAL A 145 -19.06 15.41 -1.06
N LEU A 146 -19.17 14.32 -1.83
CA LEU A 146 -19.81 13.08 -1.40
C LEU A 146 -19.09 12.47 -0.18
N MET A 147 -17.76 12.44 -0.21
CA MET A 147 -16.98 11.91 0.91
C MET A 147 -17.05 12.78 2.16
N SER A 148 -17.30 14.08 2.04
CA SER A 148 -17.37 15.00 3.17
C SER A 148 -18.56 14.75 4.10
N GLU A 149 -19.58 14.03 3.63
CA GLU A 149 -20.72 13.57 4.43
C GLU A 149 -20.33 12.51 5.48
N TYR A 150 -19.22 11.81 5.23
CA TYR A 150 -18.69 10.72 6.09
C TYR A 150 -17.41 11.12 6.82
N ILE A 151 -16.51 11.81 6.13
CA ILE A 151 -15.17 12.17 6.62
C ILE A 151 -15.05 13.67 6.67
N SER A 152 -15.03 14.26 7.88
CA SER A 152 -14.84 15.70 8.08
C SER A 152 -13.41 16.18 7.79
N ASP A 153 -12.40 15.31 8.03
CA ASP A 153 -10.98 15.61 7.87
C ASP A 153 -10.62 15.76 6.38
N PHE A 154 -10.35 16.99 5.94
CA PHE A 154 -9.99 17.30 4.56
C PHE A 154 -8.69 16.63 4.10
N PRO A 155 -7.58 16.64 4.85
CA PRO A 155 -6.37 15.90 4.52
C PRO A 155 -6.61 14.41 4.24
N VAL A 156 -7.43 13.72 5.02
CA VAL A 156 -7.80 12.32 4.81
C VAL A 156 -8.54 12.15 3.48
N ARG A 157 -9.53 12.99 3.18
CA ARG A 157 -10.24 12.92 1.90
C ARG A 157 -9.29 13.14 0.72
N GLN A 158 -8.41 14.14 0.81
CA GLN A 158 -7.42 14.41 -0.26
C GLN A 158 -6.44 13.25 -0.44
N PHE A 159 -6.04 12.57 0.63
CA PHE A 159 -5.23 11.34 0.55
C PHE A 159 -5.96 10.26 -0.24
N LEU A 160 -7.22 9.99 0.06
CA LEU A 160 -8.03 8.99 -0.64
C LEU A 160 -8.23 9.36 -2.12
N LEU A 161 -8.56 10.62 -2.41
CA LEU A 161 -8.82 11.13 -3.76
C LEU A 161 -7.59 11.14 -4.67
N LYS A 162 -6.36 11.03 -4.16
CA LYS A 162 -5.16 10.80 -4.99
C LYS A 162 -5.23 9.48 -5.76
N ASN A 163 -6.02 8.52 -5.26
CA ASN A 163 -6.23 7.24 -5.93
C ASN A 163 -7.39 7.25 -6.94
N LEU A 164 -8.10 8.37 -7.08
CA LEU A 164 -9.12 8.54 -8.10
C LEU A 164 -8.45 9.03 -9.40
N GLU A 165 -8.29 8.17 -10.38
CA GLU A 165 -7.69 8.53 -11.66
C GLU A 165 -8.74 8.73 -12.75
N ARG A 166 -8.43 9.67 -13.68
CA ARG A 166 -9.28 9.91 -14.84
C ARG A 166 -8.92 8.92 -15.94
N LEU A 167 -9.93 8.27 -16.48
CA LEU A 167 -9.75 7.33 -17.58
C LEU A 167 -9.59 8.08 -18.92
N PRO A 168 -8.80 7.56 -19.88
CA PRO A 168 -8.68 8.14 -21.22
C PRO A 168 -10.01 8.16 -21.98
N THR A 169 -10.89 7.21 -21.68
CA THR A 169 -12.24 7.07 -22.26
C THR A 169 -13.28 8.01 -21.63
N GLY A 170 -12.88 8.81 -20.64
CA GLY A 170 -13.76 9.61 -19.80
C GLY A 170 -14.18 8.87 -18.52
N GLY A 171 -14.69 9.63 -17.54
CA GLY A 171 -14.98 9.09 -16.21
C GLY A 171 -13.75 8.89 -15.35
N PHE A 172 -13.91 8.17 -14.24
CA PHE A 172 -12.87 7.91 -13.26
C PHE A 172 -12.84 6.42 -12.88
N SER A 173 -11.75 6.00 -12.24
CA SER A 173 -11.64 4.72 -11.56
C SER A 173 -10.79 4.87 -10.28
N TRP A 174 -11.00 3.97 -9.31
CA TRP A 174 -10.10 3.84 -8.19
C TRP A 174 -8.85 3.04 -8.62
N LYS A 175 -7.67 3.51 -8.23
CA LYS A 175 -6.40 2.77 -8.42
C LYS A 175 -6.26 1.56 -7.49
N PHE A 176 -7.15 1.40 -6.53
CA PHE A 176 -7.17 0.26 -5.62
C PHE A 176 -8.42 -0.59 -5.84
N ASN A 177 -8.31 -1.87 -5.54
CA ASN A 177 -9.42 -2.82 -5.58
C ASN A 177 -10.23 -2.74 -4.27
N LEU A 178 -11.17 -1.79 -4.18
CA LEU A 178 -11.97 -1.57 -2.98
C LEU A 178 -12.69 -2.84 -2.52
N ALA A 179 -13.27 -3.59 -3.45
CA ALA A 179 -14.03 -4.80 -3.12
C ALA A 179 -13.16 -5.87 -2.45
N SER A 180 -11.98 -6.15 -3.01
CA SER A 180 -11.05 -7.10 -2.42
C SER A 180 -10.48 -6.60 -1.08
N ILE A 181 -10.11 -5.32 -0.98
CA ILE A 181 -9.61 -4.74 0.27
C ILE A 181 -10.64 -4.88 1.39
N GLN A 182 -11.92 -4.58 1.11
CA GLN A 182 -12.99 -4.74 2.10
C GLN A 182 -13.23 -6.20 2.48
N ALA A 183 -13.28 -7.09 1.50
CA ALA A 183 -13.51 -8.53 1.74
C ALA A 183 -12.41 -9.15 2.61
N ASN A 184 -11.17 -8.67 2.50
CA ASN A 184 -10.01 -9.16 3.25
C ASN A 184 -9.60 -8.25 4.43
N TYR A 185 -10.44 -7.27 4.80
CA TYR A 185 -10.05 -6.29 5.82
C TYR A 185 -9.79 -6.92 7.19
N GLY A 186 -10.46 -8.01 7.54
CA GLY A 186 -10.18 -8.78 8.74
C GLY A 186 -8.73 -9.27 8.82
N ASP A 187 -8.19 -9.78 7.71
CA ASP A 187 -6.79 -10.21 7.61
C ASP A 187 -5.83 -9.01 7.70
N ILE A 188 -6.18 -7.87 7.10
CA ILE A 188 -5.38 -6.63 7.17
C ILE A 188 -5.38 -6.05 8.59
N ALA A 189 -6.46 -6.19 9.35
CA ALA A 189 -6.54 -5.76 10.74
C ALA A 189 -5.85 -6.74 11.72
N SER A 190 -5.51 -7.96 11.27
CA SER A 190 -4.94 -9.02 12.11
C SER A 190 -3.53 -8.68 12.66
N SER A 191 -3.08 -9.44 13.65
CA SER A 191 -1.70 -9.38 14.18
C SER A 191 -0.71 -10.10 13.26
N VAL A 192 0.55 -9.65 13.30
CA VAL A 192 1.69 -10.46 12.85
C VAL A 192 2.37 -11.02 14.10
N VAL A 193 2.32 -12.34 14.24
CA VAL A 193 2.84 -13.03 15.42
C VAL A 193 4.23 -13.55 15.11
N PHE A 194 5.18 -13.32 16.02
CA PHE A 194 6.51 -13.94 16.01
C PHE A 194 6.48 -15.11 16.97
N ASP A 195 6.89 -16.30 16.52
CA ASP A 195 7.12 -17.43 17.40
C ASP A 195 8.30 -17.08 18.32
N GLN A 196 8.11 -17.30 19.64
CA GLN A 196 9.15 -17.06 20.66
C GLN A 196 10.20 -18.14 20.66
#